data_c2daa092e15c6515c0cdb3e66fa93d52
#
_entry.id   c2daa092e15c6515c0cdb3e66fa93d52
#
_cell.length_a   1.000
_cell.length_b   1.000
_cell.length_c   1.000
_cell.angle_alpha   90.00
_cell.angle_beta   90.00
_cell.angle_gamma   90.00
#
_symmetry.space_group_name_H-M   'P 1'
#
loop_
_entity.id
_entity.type
_entity.pdbx_description
1 polymer ?
#
loop_
_entity_poly.entity_id
_entity_poly.type
_entity_poly.pdbx_seq_one_letter_code
_entity_poly.pdbx_strand_id
1 'polypeptide(L)'
;MVKELMMNDELKGSDLTRAMLARGDKQIWCAVCDDSDEQAMMDHYGNDFTAYIVSFRDGYFYCSAGMPWEFAVPIKISAVMP
;
A
#
# COMPACT_ATOMS: atom_id res chain seq x y z
N MET A 1 -18.20 12.14 14.31
CA MET A 1 -18.45 11.33 14.48
C MET A 1 -18.50 10.34 13.48
N VAL A 2 -19.38 9.99 13.25
CA VAL A 2 -19.56 9.06 12.37
C VAL A 2 -18.80 9.31 11.18
N LYS A 3 -18.65 10.45 10.78
CA LYS A 3 -17.94 10.80 9.75
C LYS A 3 -16.60 10.35 9.73
N GLU A 4 -15.95 10.37 10.72
CA GLU A 4 -14.62 9.98 10.74
C GLU A 4 -14.52 8.58 10.36
N LEU A 5 -15.37 7.81 10.80
CA LEU A 5 -15.32 6.43 10.54
C LEU A 5 -15.44 6.23 9.08
N MET A 6 -16.26 6.97 8.47
CA MET A 6 -16.47 6.78 7.12
C MET A 6 -15.25 7.10 6.36
N MET A 7 -14.55 8.04 6.75
CA MET A 7 -13.39 8.39 6.05
C MET A 7 -12.39 7.29 6.11
N ASN A 8 -12.27 6.68 7.22
CA ASN A 8 -11.33 5.62 7.36
C ASN A 8 -11.71 4.49 6.45
N ASP A 9 -12.97 4.25 6.29
CA ASP A 9 -13.40 3.17 5.47
C ASP A 9 -13.07 3.46 4.03
N GLU A 10 -12.89 4.69 3.67
CA GLU A 10 -12.60 5.01 2.33
C GLU A 10 -11.14 4.94 1.96
N LEU A 11 -10.27 4.77 2.91
CA LEU A 11 -8.88 4.67 2.58
C LEU A 11 -8.60 3.30 2.00
N LYS A 12 -8.09 3.26 0.79
CA LYS A 12 -7.78 2.04 0.15
C LYS A 12 -6.61 2.24 -0.74
N GLY A 13 -6.05 1.20 -1.26
CA GLY A 13 -4.98 1.27 -2.23
C GLY A 13 -3.78 2.03 -1.70
N SER A 14 -3.20 2.85 -2.53
CA SER A 14 -2.01 3.57 -2.17
C SER A 14 -2.25 4.57 -1.04
N ASP A 15 -3.46 5.11 -0.92
CA ASP A 15 -3.77 6.03 0.15
C ASP A 15 -3.70 5.31 1.48
N LEU A 16 -4.16 4.05 1.52
CA LEU A 16 -4.12 3.28 2.74
C LEU A 16 -2.67 2.96 3.09
N THR A 17 -1.85 2.64 2.11
CA THR A 17 -0.44 2.34 2.36
C THR A 17 0.24 3.56 2.98
N ARG A 18 -0.04 4.76 2.48
CA ARG A 18 0.56 5.96 3.04
C ARG A 18 0.12 6.17 4.49
N ALA A 19 -1.15 5.90 4.79
CA ALA A 19 -1.66 6.05 6.14
C ALA A 19 -0.99 5.04 7.07
N MET A 20 -0.79 3.82 6.60
CA MET A 20 -0.18 2.80 7.42
C MET A 20 1.28 3.16 7.73
N LEU A 21 2.00 3.71 6.76
CA LEU A 21 3.37 4.13 7.00
C LEU A 21 3.39 5.31 7.97
N ALA A 22 2.43 6.21 7.84
CA ALA A 22 2.38 7.37 8.72
C ALA A 22 2.10 7.00 10.16
N ARG A 23 1.39 5.90 10.39
CA ARG A 23 1.11 5.50 11.75
C ARG A 23 2.23 4.68 12.35
N GLY A 24 3.27 4.41 11.60
CA GLY A 24 4.44 3.73 12.13
C GLY A 24 4.68 2.29 11.70
N ASP A 25 3.88 1.79 10.76
CA ASP A 25 4.10 0.43 10.28
C ASP A 25 5.47 0.37 9.62
N LYS A 26 6.24 -0.64 9.91
CA LYS A 26 7.58 -0.74 9.41
C LYS A 26 7.72 -1.35 8.03
N GLN A 27 6.85 -2.27 7.71
CA GLN A 27 6.86 -2.88 6.40
C GLN A 27 5.44 -3.22 6.03
N ILE A 28 5.05 -3.01 4.78
CA ILE A 28 3.71 -3.33 4.33
C ILE A 28 3.84 -4.12 3.05
N TRP A 29 3.25 -5.31 3.02
CA TRP A 29 3.32 -6.17 1.84
C TRP A 29 2.34 -5.64 0.82
N CYS A 30 2.81 -5.17 -0.30
CA CYS A 30 1.98 -4.50 -1.28
C CYS A 30 2.12 -5.03 -2.68
N ALA A 31 1.08 -4.86 -3.45
CA ALA A 31 1.15 -4.97 -4.90
C ALA A 31 1.65 -3.63 -5.38
N VAL A 32 2.59 -3.58 -6.27
CA VAL A 32 3.24 -2.34 -6.70
C VAL A 32 3.20 -2.11 -8.21
N CYS A 33 3.19 -0.88 -8.62
CA CYS A 33 3.12 -0.55 -10.03
C CYS A 33 3.38 0.94 -10.22
N ASP A 34 3.65 1.37 -11.43
CA ASP A 34 3.84 2.79 -11.72
C ASP A 34 2.69 3.35 -12.56
N ASP A 35 1.60 2.64 -12.69
CA ASP A 35 0.46 3.08 -13.46
C ASP A 35 -0.76 3.48 -12.63
N SER A 36 -1.25 2.60 -11.85
CA SER A 36 -2.44 2.86 -11.03
C SER A 36 -2.59 1.77 -9.98
N ASP A 37 -3.47 2.02 -9.01
CA ASP A 37 -3.75 1.02 -8.00
C ASP A 37 -4.39 -0.20 -8.66
N GLU A 38 -5.25 0.02 -9.64
CA GLU A 38 -5.89 -1.08 -10.31
C GLU A 38 -4.88 -1.93 -11.06
N GLN A 39 -3.92 -1.28 -11.71
CA GLN A 39 -2.92 -2.01 -12.46
C GLN A 39 -2.02 -2.80 -11.48
N ALA A 40 -1.75 -2.24 -10.32
CA ALA A 40 -0.95 -2.93 -9.33
C ALA A 40 -1.62 -4.24 -8.93
N MET A 41 -2.94 -4.20 -8.73
CA MET A 41 -3.64 -5.41 -8.34
C MET A 41 -3.70 -6.41 -9.49
N MET A 42 -3.83 -5.93 -10.72
CA MET A 42 -3.86 -6.83 -11.85
C MET A 42 -2.52 -7.50 -12.03
N ASP A 43 -1.44 -6.77 -11.85
CA ASP A 43 -0.11 -7.32 -11.98
C ASP A 43 0.13 -8.35 -10.87
N HIS A 44 -0.41 -8.10 -9.70
CA HIS A 44 -0.26 -9.02 -8.59
C HIS A 44 -0.99 -10.34 -8.91
N TYR A 45 -2.22 -10.26 -9.42
CA TYR A 45 -2.96 -11.45 -9.72
C TYR A 45 -2.34 -12.23 -10.89
N GLY A 46 -1.80 -11.53 -11.86
CA GLY A 46 -1.24 -12.20 -13.01
C GLY A 46 0.19 -12.65 -12.83
N ASN A 47 1.01 -11.85 -12.16
CA ASN A 47 2.44 -12.12 -12.06
C ASN A 47 2.98 -12.09 -10.64
N ASP A 48 2.12 -11.96 -9.68
CA ASP A 48 2.51 -11.93 -8.27
C ASP A 48 3.57 -10.84 -8.03
N PHE A 49 3.37 -9.70 -8.61
CA PHE A 49 4.34 -8.61 -8.54
C PHE A 49 4.12 -7.85 -7.24
N THR A 50 4.93 -8.10 -6.25
CA THR A 50 4.74 -7.55 -4.92
C THR A 50 6.06 -7.08 -4.32
N ALA A 51 5.97 -6.28 -3.28
CA ALA A 51 7.16 -5.81 -2.57
C ALA A 51 6.79 -5.37 -1.17
N TYR A 52 7.76 -5.35 -0.26
CA TYR A 52 7.55 -4.83 1.07
C TYR A 52 7.86 -3.34 1.01
N ILE A 53 6.90 -2.51 1.30
CA ILE A 53 7.07 -1.07 1.27
C ILE A 53 7.46 -0.59 2.65
N VAL A 54 8.51 0.18 2.75
CA VAL A 54 9.04 0.64 4.02
C VAL A 54 8.98 2.15 4.23
N SER A 55 8.76 2.92 3.19
CA SER A 55 8.65 4.37 3.34
C SER A 55 7.95 5.02 2.16
N PHE A 56 7.51 6.24 2.34
CA PHE A 56 6.90 7.00 1.27
C PHE A 56 7.48 8.41 1.38
N ARG A 57 8.08 8.89 0.31
CA ARG A 57 8.59 10.24 0.29
C ARG A 57 8.71 10.73 -1.14
N ASP A 58 8.59 12.00 -1.32
CA ASP A 58 8.71 12.63 -2.62
C ASP A 58 7.77 12.03 -3.67
N GLY A 59 6.61 11.55 -3.23
CA GLY A 59 5.63 11.00 -4.15
C GLY A 59 5.84 9.55 -4.51
N TYR A 60 6.83 8.88 -3.91
CA TYR A 60 7.10 7.49 -4.22
C TYR A 60 7.13 6.61 -2.99
N PHE A 61 6.67 5.37 -3.17
CA PHE A 61 6.75 4.35 -2.13
C PHE A 61 8.07 3.60 -2.37
N TYR A 62 8.88 3.46 -1.35
CA TYR A 62 10.15 2.76 -1.49
C TYR A 62 10.07 1.41 -0.84
N CYS A 63 10.51 0.39 -1.54
CA CYS A 63 10.48 -0.96 -1.00
C CYS A 63 11.76 -1.25 -0.24
N SER A 64 11.82 -2.38 0.43
CA SER A 64 12.97 -2.74 1.23
C SER A 64 14.24 -2.86 0.40
N ALA A 65 14.13 -3.05 -0.89
CA ALA A 65 15.28 -3.12 -1.76
C ALA A 65 15.68 -1.73 -2.27
N GLY A 66 14.97 -0.70 -1.86
CA GLY A 66 15.30 0.66 -2.26
C GLY A 66 14.71 1.14 -3.57
N MET A 67 13.81 0.36 -4.18
CA MET A 67 13.24 0.75 -5.44
C MET A 67 12.00 1.59 -5.25
N PRO A 68 11.81 2.63 -6.04
CA PRO A 68 10.63 3.48 -5.92
C PRO A 68 9.47 2.98 -6.76
N TRP A 69 8.25 3.15 -6.25
CA TRP A 69 7.04 2.77 -6.96
C TRP A 69 6.02 3.89 -6.78
N GLU A 70 5.26 4.19 -7.82
CA GLU A 70 4.27 5.26 -7.69
C GLU A 70 3.01 4.78 -7.00
N PHE A 71 2.70 3.50 -7.09
CA PHE A 71 1.50 2.96 -6.47
C PHE A 71 1.85 1.70 -5.68
N ALA A 72 1.29 1.58 -4.48
CA ALA A 72 1.50 0.42 -3.64
C ALA A 72 0.21 0.12 -2.90
N VAL A 73 -0.40 -1.01 -3.16
CA VAL A 73 -1.69 -1.39 -2.60
C VAL A 73 -1.49 -2.50 -1.58
N PRO A 74 -1.88 -2.32 -0.32
CA PRO A 74 -1.66 -3.35 0.69
C PRO A 74 -2.48 -4.60 0.36
N ILE A 75 -1.85 -5.74 0.34
CA ILE A 75 -2.56 -6.95 0.00
C ILE A 75 -2.62 -7.96 1.11
N LYS A 76 -1.86 -7.79 2.18
CA LYS A 76 -1.96 -8.71 3.22
C LYS A 76 -2.17 -7.98 4.42
N ILE A 77 -3.29 -7.62 4.70
CA ILE A 77 -3.54 -6.89 5.85
C ILE A 77 -3.88 -7.71 6.94
N SER A 78 -3.56 -8.77 6.87
CA SER A 78 -3.85 -9.66 7.78
C SER A 78 -3.74 -9.48 9.10
N ALA A 79 -3.18 -8.65 9.40
CA ALA A 79 -3.05 -8.43 10.71
C ALA A 79 -4.24 -8.92 11.32
N VAL A 80 -5.03 -9.02 10.67
CA VAL A 80 -6.16 -9.47 11.12
C VAL A 80 -6.17 -10.60 11.80
N MET A 81 -5.60 -11.14 11.74
CA MET A 81 -5.79 -12.18 12.27
C MET A 81 -5.62 -12.41 13.30
N PRO A 82 -5.71 -12.49 13.89
CA PRO A 82 -5.61 -12.76 15.02
C PRO A 82 -5.66 -13.75 15.32
#